data_d9a4f02969bc6941735252c144867a40
#
_entry.id   d9a4f02969bc6941735252c144867a40
#
_cell.length_a   1.000
_cell.length_b   1.000
_cell.length_c   1.000
_cell.angle_alpha   90.00
_cell.angle_beta   90.00
_cell.angle_gamma   90.00
#
_symmetry.space_group_name_H-M   'P 1'
#
loop_
_entity.id
_entity.type
_entity.pdbx_description
1 polymer ?
#
loop_
_entity_poly.entity_id
_entity_poly.type
_entity_poly.pdbx_seq_one_letter_code
_entity_poly.pdbx_strand_id
1 'polypeptide(L)'
;MLPEGFAARMRALLGSEYGDFLASFDRPLCTGLRKNPLKAGFTGDLSRFSLAPVPWCPTGFYYDAASRPGLSPYHAAGLYYLQEPSAMAPAELLDPQPGERVLDLCAAPGGKSTQLAGKLLGKGLLVCNEINAKRAKILSGNMERLGISNALVLNEHPKKLTERFAGYFDKILVDAPCSGEGMFRKEEAAVTDWAEDTNAICANRQLEILASAAGMLRPGGRLVYSTCTFSPVENEGVISEFLWKNPDFSVEKLDVPFFSPGRPDWVPNPAPGLEHTFRLWPHRLLGEGHYAAVLRRTGDEAPAALSPEPAAKCPPELAAFRGQTGAALPEGKLLRFGDVCYLVPQELPEVKGLRVLRAGLELGAVLKNRFEPAHAWALWLQTLENSVSFEEADPLLARYLSGDVLPSGRRGWTLVQTDGLSLGWAKGDGNQLKNHYPKALRRPV
;
A
#
# COMPACT_ATOMS: atom_id res chain seq x y z
N MET A 1 8.23 12.74 -26.72
CA MET A 1 8.68 11.75 -27.77
C MET A 1 9.34 10.61 -27.00
N LEU A 2 9.06 9.34 -27.34
CA LEU A 2 9.66 8.18 -26.69
C LEU A 2 11.18 8.11 -27.00
N PRO A 3 12.02 7.59 -26.09
CA PRO A 3 13.45 7.37 -26.36
C PRO A 3 13.65 6.45 -27.56
N GLU A 4 14.57 6.79 -28.46
CA GLU A 4 14.79 6.06 -29.72
C GLU A 4 15.19 4.59 -29.47
N GLY A 5 16.10 4.33 -28.53
CA GLY A 5 16.52 2.98 -28.14
C GLY A 5 15.36 2.13 -27.60
N PHE A 6 14.48 2.73 -26.79
CA PHE A 6 13.26 2.08 -26.31
C PHE A 6 12.33 1.71 -27.47
N ALA A 7 12.04 2.66 -28.38
CA ALA A 7 11.16 2.44 -29.51
C ALA A 7 11.69 1.36 -30.46
N ALA A 8 13.00 1.37 -30.75
CA ALA A 8 13.67 0.36 -31.58
C ALA A 8 13.57 -1.04 -30.96
N ARG A 9 13.86 -1.16 -29.66
CA ARG A 9 13.73 -2.42 -28.90
C ARG A 9 12.29 -2.94 -28.93
N MET A 10 11.32 -2.09 -28.61
CA MET A 10 9.91 -2.54 -28.59
C MET A 10 9.41 -2.95 -29.95
N ARG A 11 9.85 -2.29 -31.03
CA ARG A 11 9.54 -2.69 -32.41
C ARG A 11 10.08 -4.09 -32.75
N ALA A 12 11.31 -4.38 -32.35
CA ALA A 12 11.93 -5.69 -32.56
C ALA A 12 11.21 -6.81 -31.77
N LEU A 13 10.81 -6.52 -30.52
CA LEU A 13 10.17 -7.50 -29.63
C LEU A 13 8.71 -7.78 -29.98
N LEU A 14 7.94 -6.75 -30.29
CA LEU A 14 6.50 -6.85 -30.52
C LEU A 14 6.13 -7.18 -31.99
N GLY A 15 7.01 -6.91 -32.93
CA GLY A 15 6.75 -7.19 -34.36
C GLY A 15 5.45 -6.53 -34.85
N SER A 16 4.48 -7.34 -35.25
CA SER A 16 3.19 -6.85 -35.76
C SER A 16 2.34 -6.11 -34.71
N GLU A 17 2.53 -6.35 -33.42
CA GLU A 17 1.80 -5.68 -32.33
C GLU A 17 2.36 -4.28 -32.01
N TYR A 18 3.53 -3.91 -32.53
CA TYR A 18 4.19 -2.64 -32.21
C TYR A 18 3.33 -1.43 -32.57
N GLY A 19 2.57 -1.48 -33.67
CA GLY A 19 1.67 -0.40 -34.07
C GLY A 19 0.60 -0.10 -33.03
N ASP A 20 -0.06 -1.13 -32.52
CA ASP A 20 -1.10 -1.02 -31.49
C ASP A 20 -0.50 -0.57 -30.14
N PHE A 21 0.69 -1.09 -29.80
CA PHE A 21 1.44 -0.68 -28.62
C PHE A 21 1.77 0.82 -28.70
N LEU A 22 2.31 1.30 -29.79
CA LEU A 22 2.64 2.71 -29.96
C LEU A 22 1.38 3.60 -29.89
N ALA A 23 0.29 3.22 -30.56
CA ALA A 23 -0.98 3.93 -30.53
C ALA A 23 -1.58 4.01 -29.11
N SER A 24 -1.24 3.08 -28.23
CA SER A 24 -1.69 3.13 -26.83
C SER A 24 -1.13 4.33 -26.05
N PHE A 25 0.02 4.88 -26.46
CA PHE A 25 0.63 6.04 -25.82
C PHE A 25 -0.15 7.35 -26.10
N ASP A 26 -0.93 7.41 -27.17
CA ASP A 26 -1.77 8.57 -27.52
C ASP A 26 -3.15 8.53 -26.85
N ARG A 27 -3.51 7.42 -26.18
CA ARG A 27 -4.79 7.31 -25.46
C ARG A 27 -4.79 8.13 -24.18
N PRO A 28 -5.96 8.58 -23.69
CA PRO A 28 -6.06 9.19 -22.35
C PRO A 28 -5.49 8.27 -21.26
N LEU A 29 -4.91 8.86 -20.22
CA LEU A 29 -4.39 8.10 -19.06
C LEU A 29 -5.51 7.32 -18.38
N CYS A 30 -5.23 6.08 -17.98
CA CYS A 30 -6.15 5.29 -17.20
C CYS A 30 -6.17 5.73 -15.74
N THR A 31 -7.32 6.17 -15.28
CA THR A 31 -7.53 6.57 -13.88
C THR A 31 -8.23 5.45 -13.12
N GLY A 32 -7.68 5.09 -11.97
CA GLY A 32 -8.24 4.05 -11.13
C GLY A 32 -8.28 4.44 -9.65
N LEU A 33 -9.27 3.92 -8.96
CA LEU A 33 -9.35 3.94 -7.51
C LEU A 33 -9.65 2.52 -6.99
N ARG A 34 -9.22 2.26 -5.78
CA ARG A 34 -9.44 0.99 -5.09
C ARG A 34 -10.13 1.25 -3.76
N LYS A 35 -11.36 0.72 -3.60
CA LYS A 35 -12.13 0.82 -2.36
C LYS A 35 -11.39 0.15 -1.21
N ASN A 36 -11.49 0.73 -0.03
CA ASN A 36 -10.89 0.21 1.19
C ASN A 36 -11.91 -0.67 1.93
N PRO A 37 -11.73 -2.00 1.99
CA PRO A 37 -12.69 -2.88 2.66
C PRO A 37 -12.76 -2.67 4.18
N LEU A 38 -11.77 -1.98 4.78
CA LEU A 38 -11.77 -1.62 6.20
C LEU A 38 -12.78 -0.51 6.54
N LYS A 39 -13.40 0.14 5.54
CA LYS A 39 -14.36 1.24 5.70
C LYS A 39 -15.80 0.80 5.40
N ALA A 40 -16.23 -0.28 6.06
CA ALA A 40 -17.55 -0.89 5.83
C ALA A 40 -18.76 -0.04 6.25
N GLY A 41 -18.55 0.99 7.09
CA GLY A 41 -19.63 1.87 7.59
C GLY A 41 -20.08 2.97 6.62
N PHE A 42 -19.55 3.03 5.39
CA PHE A 42 -19.92 4.05 4.42
C PHE A 42 -21.38 3.96 3.97
N THR A 43 -22.11 5.07 4.07
CA THR A 43 -23.52 5.20 3.70
C THR A 43 -23.78 6.22 2.58
N GLY A 44 -22.74 6.89 2.08
CA GLY A 44 -22.84 7.90 1.04
C GLY A 44 -22.94 7.34 -0.38
N ASP A 45 -22.76 8.20 -1.38
CA ASP A 45 -22.85 7.88 -2.80
C ASP A 45 -21.55 8.17 -3.55
N LEU A 46 -21.16 7.27 -4.45
CA LEU A 46 -20.00 7.39 -5.34
C LEU A 46 -20.40 7.48 -6.82
N SER A 47 -21.69 7.60 -7.14
CA SER A 47 -22.21 7.61 -8.53
C SER A 47 -21.57 8.70 -9.40
N ARG A 48 -21.26 9.84 -8.81
CA ARG A 48 -20.59 10.97 -9.50
C ARG A 48 -19.18 10.63 -10.03
N PHE A 49 -18.56 9.57 -9.56
CA PHE A 49 -17.25 9.13 -10.06
C PHE A 49 -17.34 8.23 -11.28
N SER A 50 -18.55 7.83 -11.72
CA SER A 50 -18.80 6.98 -12.89
C SER A 50 -17.95 5.70 -12.84
N LEU A 51 -18.05 4.97 -11.72
CA LEU A 51 -17.19 3.83 -11.44
C LEU A 51 -17.50 2.64 -12.36
N ALA A 52 -16.47 2.11 -13.04
CA ALA A 52 -16.51 0.87 -13.79
C ALA A 52 -15.51 -0.13 -13.20
N PRO A 53 -15.85 -1.42 -13.04
CA PRO A 53 -14.97 -2.38 -12.37
C PRO A 53 -13.67 -2.63 -13.14
N VAL A 54 -12.54 -2.79 -12.42
CA VAL A 54 -11.28 -3.31 -12.96
C VAL A 54 -11.37 -4.83 -12.94
N PRO A 55 -11.29 -5.53 -14.09
CA PRO A 55 -11.60 -6.96 -14.17
C PRO A 55 -10.76 -7.87 -13.26
N TRP A 56 -9.51 -7.49 -12.98
CA TRP A 56 -8.55 -8.28 -12.17
C TRP A 56 -8.46 -7.84 -10.71
N CYS A 57 -9.25 -6.83 -10.28
CA CYS A 57 -9.22 -6.37 -8.90
C CYS A 57 -10.64 -6.12 -8.37
N PRO A 58 -11.19 -7.00 -7.52
CA PRO A 58 -12.58 -6.90 -7.05
C PRO A 58 -12.92 -5.59 -6.34
N THR A 59 -11.94 -4.95 -5.72
CA THR A 59 -12.08 -3.63 -5.06
C THR A 59 -11.67 -2.47 -5.95
N GLY A 60 -11.16 -2.74 -7.16
CA GLY A 60 -10.65 -1.77 -8.13
C GLY A 60 -11.73 -1.27 -9.08
N PHE A 61 -11.70 0.02 -9.35
CA PHE A 61 -12.62 0.69 -10.29
C PHE A 61 -11.86 1.72 -11.13
N TYR A 62 -12.20 1.80 -12.40
CA TYR A 62 -11.95 2.97 -13.23
C TYR A 62 -12.86 4.11 -12.78
N TYR A 63 -12.43 5.35 -12.95
CA TYR A 63 -13.26 6.53 -12.66
C TYR A 63 -13.06 7.63 -13.70
N ASP A 64 -14.04 8.52 -13.85
CA ASP A 64 -13.90 9.70 -14.69
C ASP A 64 -12.93 10.71 -14.06
N ALA A 65 -11.83 11.02 -14.77
CA ALA A 65 -10.80 11.96 -14.32
C ALA A 65 -11.36 13.36 -13.98
N ALA A 66 -12.42 13.81 -14.66
CA ALA A 66 -13.07 15.08 -14.40
C ALA A 66 -13.75 15.14 -13.01
N SER A 67 -14.09 13.99 -12.43
CA SER A 67 -14.76 13.89 -11.13
C SER A 67 -13.84 14.18 -9.92
N ARG A 68 -12.51 14.19 -10.11
CA ARG A 68 -11.47 14.55 -9.12
C ARG A 68 -11.66 13.91 -7.74
N PRO A 69 -11.75 12.59 -7.60
CA PRO A 69 -12.01 11.91 -6.33
C PRO A 69 -10.97 12.24 -5.24
N GLY A 70 -9.75 12.63 -5.60
CA GLY A 70 -8.72 13.07 -4.65
C GLY A 70 -9.08 14.30 -3.83
N LEU A 71 -10.05 15.11 -4.26
CA LEU A 71 -10.54 16.30 -3.55
C LEU A 71 -11.72 15.98 -2.62
N SER A 72 -12.35 14.81 -2.75
CA SER A 72 -13.49 14.44 -1.91
C SER A 72 -13.09 14.26 -0.44
N PRO A 73 -13.97 14.60 0.52
CA PRO A 73 -13.84 14.23 1.92
C PRO A 73 -13.70 12.74 2.14
N TYR A 74 -14.29 11.90 1.30
CA TYR A 74 -14.18 10.44 1.36
C TYR A 74 -12.75 9.95 1.12
N HIS A 75 -11.97 10.64 0.26
CA HIS A 75 -10.54 10.37 0.12
C HIS A 75 -9.78 10.68 1.42
N ALA A 76 -10.09 11.81 2.07
CA ALA A 76 -9.49 12.18 3.35
C ALA A 76 -9.85 11.18 4.46
N ALA A 77 -11.07 10.64 4.46
CA ALA A 77 -11.53 9.60 5.38
C ALA A 77 -10.96 8.19 5.07
N GLY A 78 -10.21 8.03 3.97
CA GLY A 78 -9.57 6.77 3.60
C GLY A 78 -10.51 5.72 3.01
N LEU A 79 -11.65 6.13 2.42
CA LEU A 79 -12.60 5.22 1.77
C LEU A 79 -11.99 4.50 0.56
N TYR A 80 -11.05 5.13 -0.11
CA TYR A 80 -10.34 4.56 -1.27
C TYR A 80 -8.91 5.10 -1.40
N TYR A 81 -8.14 4.38 -2.20
CA TYR A 81 -6.81 4.77 -2.65
C TYR A 81 -6.84 4.99 -4.17
N LEU A 82 -6.27 6.11 -4.66
CA LEU A 82 -6.11 6.35 -6.10
C LEU A 82 -4.92 5.54 -6.60
N GLN A 83 -5.16 4.58 -7.48
CA GLN A 83 -4.15 3.65 -7.95
C GLN A 83 -4.37 3.36 -9.44
N GLU A 84 -3.28 3.35 -10.19
CA GLU A 84 -3.27 2.93 -11.58
C GLU A 84 -3.74 1.46 -11.67
N PRO A 85 -4.66 1.12 -12.59
CA PRO A 85 -5.28 -0.20 -12.62
C PRO A 85 -4.30 -1.38 -12.77
N SER A 86 -3.27 -1.29 -13.63
CA SER A 86 -2.30 -2.39 -13.78
C SER A 86 -1.45 -2.60 -12.52
N ALA A 87 -1.19 -1.53 -11.76
CA ALA A 87 -0.49 -1.60 -10.47
C ALA A 87 -1.30 -2.28 -9.35
N MET A 88 -2.59 -2.57 -9.56
CA MET A 88 -3.41 -3.35 -8.62
C MET A 88 -3.13 -4.86 -8.74
N ALA A 89 -2.64 -5.34 -9.88
CA ALA A 89 -2.46 -6.76 -10.15
C ALA A 89 -1.50 -7.49 -9.19
N PRO A 90 -0.30 -6.97 -8.83
CA PRO A 90 0.65 -7.72 -8.01
C PRO A 90 0.13 -8.09 -6.62
N ALA A 91 -0.67 -7.23 -5.98
CA ALA A 91 -1.26 -7.52 -4.67
C ALA A 91 -2.42 -8.54 -4.79
N GLU A 92 -3.15 -8.55 -5.90
CA GLU A 92 -4.16 -9.60 -6.19
C GLU A 92 -3.48 -10.96 -6.42
N LEU A 93 -2.36 -11.00 -7.16
CA LEU A 93 -1.58 -12.21 -7.41
C LEU A 93 -0.92 -12.76 -6.14
N LEU A 94 -0.50 -11.90 -5.21
CA LEU A 94 0.04 -12.33 -3.92
C LEU A 94 -1.05 -12.95 -3.04
N ASP A 95 -2.25 -12.38 -3.07
CA ASP A 95 -3.47 -12.84 -2.38
C ASP A 95 -3.26 -13.21 -0.91
N PRO A 96 -2.84 -12.27 -0.04
CA PRO A 96 -2.66 -12.56 1.37
C PRO A 96 -3.99 -12.86 2.04
N GLN A 97 -3.96 -13.83 2.98
CA GLN A 97 -5.13 -14.23 3.76
C GLN A 97 -5.08 -13.64 5.18
N PRO A 98 -6.23 -13.35 5.80
CA PRO A 98 -6.26 -12.87 7.19
C PRO A 98 -5.49 -13.79 8.14
N GLY A 99 -4.58 -13.21 8.92
CA GLY A 99 -3.72 -13.93 9.87
C GLY A 99 -2.30 -14.20 9.36
N GLU A 100 -2.02 -14.03 8.06
CA GLU A 100 -0.68 -14.23 7.51
C GLU A 100 0.28 -13.09 7.88
N ARG A 101 1.59 -13.40 7.82
CA ARG A 101 2.70 -12.47 7.95
C ARG A 101 3.19 -12.08 6.56
N VAL A 102 2.99 -10.84 6.20
CA VAL A 102 3.22 -10.33 4.84
C VAL A 102 4.28 -9.25 4.86
N LEU A 103 5.20 -9.28 3.90
CA LEU A 103 6.18 -8.23 3.66
C LEU A 103 5.93 -7.56 2.31
N ASP A 104 5.85 -6.23 2.30
CA ASP A 104 6.02 -5.40 1.12
C ASP A 104 7.40 -4.73 1.20
N LEU A 105 8.36 -5.20 0.40
CA LEU A 105 9.77 -4.87 0.59
C LEU A 105 10.18 -3.52 -0.02
N CYS A 106 9.42 -3.03 -1.04
CA CYS A 106 9.64 -1.76 -1.73
C CYS A 106 8.33 -0.94 -1.75
N ALA A 107 7.81 -0.67 -0.56
CA ALA A 107 6.40 -0.40 -0.31
C ALA A 107 5.87 0.98 -0.73
N ALA A 108 6.73 2.01 -0.81
CA ALA A 108 6.24 3.37 -1.06
C ALA A 108 5.79 3.59 -2.52
N PRO A 109 4.74 4.40 -2.71
CA PRO A 109 4.05 5.26 -1.74
C PRO A 109 2.93 4.59 -0.93
N GLY A 110 2.68 3.27 -1.08
CA GLY A 110 1.71 2.52 -0.28
C GLY A 110 0.49 1.99 -1.04
N GLY A 111 0.44 2.13 -2.36
CA GLY A 111 -0.68 1.62 -3.16
C GLY A 111 -0.88 0.11 -2.99
N LYS A 112 0.18 -0.68 -3.19
CA LYS A 112 0.16 -2.13 -3.03
C LYS A 112 0.06 -2.53 -1.55
N SER A 113 0.83 -1.89 -0.66
CA SER A 113 0.77 -2.15 0.79
C SER A 113 -0.64 -1.96 1.37
N THR A 114 -1.35 -0.89 1.00
CA THR A 114 -2.72 -0.65 1.48
C THR A 114 -3.73 -1.63 0.88
N GLN A 115 -3.45 -2.20 -0.29
CA GLN A 115 -4.24 -3.28 -0.87
C GLN A 115 -4.04 -4.59 -0.09
N LEU A 116 -2.79 -4.94 0.22
CA LEU A 116 -2.45 -6.09 1.07
C LEU A 116 -3.12 -5.97 2.45
N ALA A 117 -3.07 -4.78 3.08
CA ALA A 117 -3.74 -4.52 4.35
C ALA A 117 -5.27 -4.72 4.27
N GLY A 118 -5.89 -4.30 3.16
CA GLY A 118 -7.31 -4.52 2.89
C GLY A 118 -7.68 -6.01 2.82
N LYS A 119 -6.82 -6.84 2.21
CA LYS A 119 -7.02 -8.31 2.15
C LYS A 119 -6.80 -8.98 3.52
N LEU A 120 -5.88 -8.49 4.33
CA LEU A 120 -5.63 -9.00 5.69
C LEU A 120 -6.76 -8.66 6.68
N LEU A 121 -7.63 -7.71 6.38
CA LEU A 121 -8.79 -7.32 7.23
C LEU A 121 -8.40 -7.02 8.69
N GLY A 122 -7.23 -6.42 8.91
CA GLY A 122 -6.73 -6.09 10.26
C GLY A 122 -6.17 -7.26 11.05
N LYS A 123 -6.08 -8.47 10.48
CA LYS A 123 -5.53 -9.69 11.11
C LYS A 123 -4.15 -10.01 10.56
N GLY A 124 -3.31 -10.70 11.36
CA GLY A 124 -1.92 -10.98 11.01
C GLY A 124 -1.04 -9.73 11.08
N LEU A 125 0.11 -9.76 10.38
CA LEU A 125 1.10 -8.69 10.39
C LEU A 125 1.48 -8.30 8.96
N LEU A 126 1.40 -7.01 8.64
CA LEU A 126 1.94 -6.44 7.40
C LEU A 126 3.21 -5.63 7.73
N VAL A 127 4.36 -6.05 7.23
CA VAL A 127 5.60 -5.26 7.29
C VAL A 127 5.77 -4.55 5.96
N CYS A 128 5.92 -3.22 5.99
CA CYS A 128 6.13 -2.39 4.83
C CYS A 128 7.47 -1.69 4.94
N ASN A 129 8.40 -1.97 4.04
CA ASN A 129 9.71 -1.34 4.05
C ASN A 129 9.92 -0.41 2.86
N GLU A 130 10.58 0.69 3.10
CA GLU A 130 11.03 1.63 2.06
C GLU A 130 12.39 2.21 2.44
N ILE A 131 13.39 2.06 1.57
CA ILE A 131 14.76 2.52 1.82
C ILE A 131 14.87 4.05 1.80
N ASN A 132 14.04 4.74 1.00
CA ASN A 132 14.02 6.19 0.91
C ASN A 132 13.17 6.79 2.03
N ALA A 133 13.80 7.52 2.96
CA ALA A 133 13.15 8.08 4.14
C ALA A 133 12.00 9.07 3.82
N LYS A 134 12.08 9.83 2.72
CA LYS A 134 10.99 10.74 2.32
C LYS A 134 9.78 9.95 1.83
N ARG A 135 10.01 8.93 0.99
CA ARG A 135 8.95 8.05 0.49
C ARG A 135 8.33 7.21 1.62
N ALA A 136 9.13 6.73 2.59
CA ALA A 136 8.65 5.98 3.75
C ALA A 136 7.69 6.82 4.63
N LYS A 137 7.89 8.14 4.73
CA LYS A 137 6.94 9.05 5.41
C LYS A 137 5.60 9.14 4.65
N ILE A 138 5.62 9.18 3.33
CA ILE A 138 4.39 9.17 2.49
C ILE A 138 3.63 7.86 2.70
N LEU A 139 4.33 6.73 2.67
CA LEU A 139 3.79 5.42 2.97
C LEU A 139 3.10 5.39 4.34
N SER A 140 3.79 5.85 5.40
CA SER A 140 3.22 5.92 6.76
C SER A 140 1.95 6.78 6.82
N GLY A 141 1.91 7.92 6.12
CA GLY A 141 0.71 8.76 6.01
C GLY A 141 -0.45 8.06 5.30
N ASN A 142 -0.19 7.28 4.26
CA ASN A 142 -1.22 6.50 3.58
C ASN A 142 -1.76 5.35 4.44
N MET A 143 -0.91 4.68 5.24
CA MET A 143 -1.36 3.69 6.24
C MET A 143 -2.30 4.32 7.26
N GLU A 144 -1.94 5.52 7.76
CA GLU A 144 -2.79 6.31 8.67
C GLU A 144 -4.13 6.63 8.04
N ARG A 145 -4.12 7.26 6.86
CA ARG A 145 -5.32 7.73 6.16
C ARG A 145 -6.33 6.60 5.92
N LEU A 146 -5.87 5.39 5.60
CA LEU A 146 -6.74 4.25 5.38
C LEU A 146 -7.17 3.52 6.67
N GLY A 147 -6.68 3.95 7.84
CA GLY A 147 -7.05 3.37 9.14
C GLY A 147 -6.47 1.96 9.36
N ILE A 148 -5.27 1.70 8.84
CA ILE A 148 -4.62 0.40 8.95
C ILE A 148 -3.98 0.24 10.32
N SER A 149 -4.35 -0.81 11.06
CA SER A 149 -3.94 -1.04 12.45
C SER A 149 -2.89 -2.14 12.64
N ASN A 150 -2.66 -2.98 11.62
CA ASN A 150 -1.77 -4.15 11.72
C ASN A 150 -0.49 -4.02 10.86
N ALA A 151 -0.09 -2.79 10.51
CA ALA A 151 1.09 -2.54 9.70
C ALA A 151 2.28 -2.02 10.52
N LEU A 152 3.48 -2.55 10.24
CA LEU A 152 4.77 -2.04 10.70
C LEU A 152 5.46 -1.36 9.50
N VAL A 153 5.69 -0.05 9.58
CA VAL A 153 6.40 0.71 8.53
C VAL A 153 7.85 0.95 8.94
N LEU A 154 8.77 0.46 8.11
CA LEU A 154 10.20 0.51 8.32
C LEU A 154 10.91 1.37 7.27
N ASN A 155 12.07 1.93 7.65
CA ASN A 155 12.98 2.59 6.72
C ASN A 155 14.36 1.95 6.83
N GLU A 156 14.51 0.77 6.23
CA GLU A 156 15.72 -0.04 6.35
C GLU A 156 16.23 -0.52 5.00
N HIS A 157 17.50 -0.89 4.94
CA HIS A 157 18.08 -1.60 3.80
C HIS A 157 17.58 -3.06 3.80
N PRO A 158 17.18 -3.66 2.66
CA PRO A 158 16.67 -5.03 2.59
C PRO A 158 17.57 -6.07 3.27
N LYS A 159 18.89 -5.98 3.09
CA LYS A 159 19.86 -6.89 3.69
C LYS A 159 19.79 -6.94 5.23
N LYS A 160 19.56 -5.79 5.89
CA LYS A 160 19.39 -5.74 7.35
C LYS A 160 18.12 -6.45 7.80
N LEU A 161 17.06 -6.38 6.98
CA LEU A 161 15.82 -7.09 7.27
C LEU A 161 15.98 -8.60 7.13
N THR A 162 16.80 -9.08 6.19
CA THR A 162 17.09 -10.50 6.03
C THR A 162 17.73 -11.12 7.29
N GLU A 163 18.61 -10.38 7.96
CA GLU A 163 19.22 -10.80 9.22
C GLU A 163 18.18 -10.92 10.35
N ARG A 164 17.14 -10.09 10.30
CA ARG A 164 16.12 -10.01 11.36
C ARG A 164 14.95 -10.96 11.14
N PHE A 165 14.55 -11.19 9.90
CA PHE A 165 13.31 -11.86 9.53
C PHE A 165 13.56 -13.13 8.69
N ALA A 166 14.69 -13.82 8.88
CA ALA A 166 15.02 -15.04 8.13
C ALA A 166 13.90 -16.08 8.25
N GLY A 167 13.33 -16.52 7.12
CA GLY A 167 12.25 -17.52 7.04
C GLY A 167 10.95 -17.16 7.77
N TYR A 168 10.68 -15.86 7.96
CA TYR A 168 9.59 -15.39 8.82
C TYR A 168 8.26 -15.18 8.09
N PHE A 169 8.28 -14.71 6.85
CA PHE A 169 7.06 -14.29 6.13
C PHE A 169 6.40 -15.43 5.37
N ASP A 170 5.07 -15.48 5.40
CA ASP A 170 4.25 -16.38 4.58
C ASP A 170 4.23 -15.92 3.13
N LYS A 171 4.17 -14.60 2.92
CA LYS A 171 4.08 -13.97 1.60
C LYS A 171 4.92 -12.71 1.53
N ILE A 172 5.57 -12.50 0.38
CA ILE A 172 6.40 -11.31 0.13
C ILE A 172 6.02 -10.69 -1.21
N LEU A 173 5.82 -9.37 -1.22
CA LEU A 173 5.73 -8.55 -2.42
C LEU A 173 7.06 -7.81 -2.62
N VAL A 174 7.58 -7.89 -3.83
CA VAL A 174 8.72 -7.11 -4.31
C VAL A 174 8.28 -6.33 -5.54
N ASP A 175 7.67 -5.15 -5.32
CA ASP A 175 7.43 -4.19 -6.40
C ASP A 175 8.71 -3.41 -6.62
N ALA A 176 9.57 -3.96 -7.48
CA ALA A 176 10.97 -3.58 -7.53
C ALA A 176 11.19 -2.21 -8.17
N PRO A 177 12.15 -1.41 -7.67
CA PRO A 177 12.60 -0.22 -8.40
C PRO A 177 13.11 -0.65 -9.78
N CYS A 178 12.61 0.00 -10.83
CA CYS A 178 12.87 -0.37 -12.22
C CYS A 178 13.09 0.89 -13.08
N SER A 179 13.38 0.69 -14.36
CA SER A 179 13.56 1.78 -15.33
C SER A 179 12.29 2.61 -15.59
N GLY A 180 11.13 2.14 -15.17
CA GLY A 180 9.88 2.92 -15.19
C GLY A 180 9.27 3.14 -16.57
N GLU A 181 9.54 2.30 -17.55
CA GLU A 181 9.07 2.48 -18.95
C GLU A 181 7.54 2.55 -19.08
N GLY A 182 6.79 1.87 -18.20
CA GLY A 182 5.34 2.01 -18.11
C GLY A 182 4.87 3.36 -17.54
N MET A 183 5.78 4.20 -17.06
CA MET A 183 5.47 5.54 -16.56
C MET A 183 5.68 6.64 -17.61
N PHE A 184 6.18 6.33 -18.80
CA PHE A 184 6.48 7.30 -19.86
C PHE A 184 5.28 8.16 -20.27
N ARG A 185 4.07 7.66 -20.14
CA ARG A 185 2.83 8.42 -20.39
C ARG A 185 2.49 9.40 -19.28
N LYS A 186 2.94 9.15 -18.05
CA LYS A 186 2.57 9.90 -16.84
C LYS A 186 3.63 10.89 -16.40
N GLU A 187 4.89 10.55 -16.58
CA GLU A 187 6.04 11.27 -16.01
C GLU A 187 7.05 11.59 -17.10
N GLU A 188 7.13 12.86 -17.48
CA GLU A 188 8.11 13.34 -18.47
C GLU A 188 9.55 13.06 -18.02
N ALA A 189 9.81 13.15 -16.70
CA ALA A 189 11.10 12.82 -16.12
C ALA A 189 11.50 11.35 -16.39
N ALA A 190 10.56 10.42 -16.39
CA ALA A 190 10.86 9.02 -16.70
C ALA A 190 11.38 8.84 -18.14
N VAL A 191 10.91 9.68 -19.08
CA VAL A 191 11.39 9.68 -20.46
C VAL A 191 12.77 10.32 -20.59
N THR A 192 12.99 11.46 -19.93
CA THR A 192 14.24 12.23 -20.03
C THR A 192 15.40 11.57 -19.30
N ASP A 193 15.13 10.89 -18.19
CA ASP A 193 16.16 10.23 -17.38
C ASP A 193 16.49 8.81 -17.87
N TRP A 194 15.71 8.27 -18.82
CA TRP A 194 15.92 6.94 -19.35
C TRP A 194 17.17 6.87 -20.25
N ALA A 195 18.01 5.86 -20.03
CA ALA A 195 19.17 5.51 -20.83
C ALA A 195 19.22 3.99 -21.06
N GLU A 196 19.94 3.54 -22.10
CA GLU A 196 19.98 2.10 -22.47
C GLU A 196 20.58 1.21 -21.38
N ASP A 197 21.54 1.72 -20.60
CA ASP A 197 22.18 1.01 -19.49
C ASP A 197 21.32 0.96 -18.20
N THR A 198 20.30 1.82 -18.11
CA THR A 198 19.40 1.89 -16.95
C THR A 198 18.74 0.53 -16.65
N ASN A 199 18.33 -0.21 -17.69
CA ASN A 199 17.72 -1.53 -17.51
C ASN A 199 18.68 -2.52 -16.84
N ALA A 200 19.96 -2.56 -17.23
CA ALA A 200 20.95 -3.46 -16.63
C ALA A 200 21.29 -3.09 -15.19
N ILE A 201 21.40 -1.78 -14.90
CA ILE A 201 21.63 -1.27 -13.54
C ILE A 201 20.45 -1.63 -12.62
N CYS A 202 19.23 -1.45 -13.11
CA CYS A 202 18.02 -1.84 -12.37
C CYS A 202 17.94 -3.34 -12.14
N ALA A 203 18.22 -4.17 -13.16
CA ALA A 203 18.22 -5.63 -13.05
C ALA A 203 19.16 -6.15 -11.96
N ASN A 204 20.39 -5.63 -11.89
CA ASN A 204 21.34 -5.99 -10.83
C ASN A 204 20.79 -5.67 -9.42
N ARG A 205 20.22 -4.49 -9.24
CA ARG A 205 19.57 -4.08 -7.97
C ARG A 205 18.37 -4.95 -7.63
N GLN A 206 17.58 -5.32 -8.62
CA GLN A 206 16.40 -6.19 -8.46
C GLN A 206 16.82 -7.59 -7.99
N LEU A 207 17.90 -8.16 -8.51
CA LEU A 207 18.48 -9.43 -8.06
C LEU A 207 18.93 -9.37 -6.59
N GLU A 208 19.57 -8.30 -6.15
CA GLU A 208 19.98 -8.12 -4.75
C GLU A 208 18.75 -8.03 -3.81
N ILE A 209 17.68 -7.35 -4.25
CA ILE A 209 16.43 -7.24 -3.49
C ILE A 209 15.73 -8.61 -3.42
N LEU A 210 15.65 -9.34 -4.54
CA LEU A 210 15.07 -10.69 -4.59
C LEU A 210 15.85 -11.68 -3.71
N ALA A 211 17.18 -11.63 -3.71
CA ALA A 211 17.99 -12.47 -2.82
C ALA A 211 17.68 -12.18 -1.35
N SER A 212 17.49 -10.91 -0.98
CA SER A 212 17.07 -10.52 0.36
C SER A 212 15.66 -11.04 0.69
N ALA A 213 14.71 -10.94 -0.25
CA ALA A 213 13.35 -11.44 -0.08
C ALA A 213 13.31 -12.97 0.09
N ALA A 214 14.08 -13.70 -0.73
CA ALA A 214 14.18 -15.17 -0.65
C ALA A 214 14.63 -15.64 0.74
N GLY A 215 15.59 -14.96 1.36
CA GLY A 215 16.05 -15.29 2.72
C GLY A 215 15.01 -15.06 3.81
N MET A 216 14.03 -14.17 3.57
CA MET A 216 12.97 -13.82 4.52
C MET A 216 11.69 -14.64 4.34
N LEU A 217 11.49 -15.25 3.17
CA LEU A 217 10.32 -16.07 2.87
C LEU A 217 10.48 -17.45 3.53
N ARG A 218 9.45 -17.94 4.22
CA ARG A 218 9.45 -19.30 4.72
C ARG A 218 9.41 -20.35 3.60
N PRO A 219 9.85 -21.59 3.83
CA PRO A 219 9.54 -22.71 2.94
C PRO A 219 8.01 -22.83 2.73
N GLY A 220 7.57 -23.16 1.53
CA GLY A 220 6.14 -23.17 1.15
C GLY A 220 5.51 -21.77 1.01
N GLY A 221 6.26 -20.70 1.20
CA GLY A 221 5.78 -19.33 1.04
C GLY A 221 5.63 -18.91 -0.43
N ARG A 222 4.89 -17.81 -0.67
CA ARG A 222 4.69 -17.21 -2.00
C ARG A 222 5.39 -15.86 -2.07
N LEU A 223 6.12 -15.61 -3.16
CA LEU A 223 6.72 -14.33 -3.49
C LEU A 223 6.14 -13.81 -4.81
N VAL A 224 5.71 -12.55 -4.84
CA VAL A 224 5.37 -11.88 -6.08
C VAL A 224 6.42 -10.81 -6.36
N TYR A 225 7.07 -10.94 -7.51
CA TYR A 225 7.93 -9.92 -8.09
C TYR A 225 7.14 -9.11 -9.11
N SER A 226 7.29 -7.79 -9.12
CA SER A 226 6.65 -6.92 -10.11
C SER A 226 7.50 -5.73 -10.48
N THR A 227 7.29 -5.22 -11.69
CA THR A 227 7.90 -3.98 -12.21
C THR A 227 6.88 -3.22 -13.06
N CYS A 228 7.09 -1.93 -13.22
CA CYS A 228 6.38 -1.11 -14.21
C CYS A 228 7.24 -0.85 -15.46
N THR A 229 8.10 -1.79 -15.88
CA THR A 229 8.88 -1.69 -17.10
C THR A 229 8.49 -2.76 -18.14
N PHE A 230 8.76 -2.51 -19.41
CA PHE A 230 8.59 -3.49 -20.49
C PHE A 230 9.87 -4.26 -20.81
N SER A 231 11.00 -3.89 -20.20
CA SER A 231 12.31 -4.47 -20.45
C SER A 231 12.38 -5.96 -20.10
N PRO A 232 12.68 -6.86 -21.06
CA PRO A 232 12.90 -8.26 -20.74
C PRO A 232 14.09 -8.50 -19.79
N VAL A 233 15.08 -7.60 -19.81
CA VAL A 233 16.27 -7.69 -18.94
C VAL A 233 15.87 -7.58 -17.46
N GLU A 234 14.93 -6.68 -17.14
CA GLU A 234 14.43 -6.46 -15.79
C GLU A 234 13.29 -7.42 -15.38
N ASN A 235 12.66 -8.07 -16.34
CA ASN A 235 11.50 -8.95 -16.16
C ASN A 235 11.92 -10.42 -16.23
N GLU A 236 11.75 -11.08 -17.37
CA GLU A 236 12.08 -12.49 -17.54
C GLU A 236 13.58 -12.78 -17.28
N GLY A 237 14.47 -11.84 -17.60
CA GLY A 237 15.91 -11.96 -17.35
C GLY A 237 16.24 -12.07 -15.87
N VAL A 238 15.68 -11.16 -15.07
CA VAL A 238 15.85 -11.17 -13.60
C VAL A 238 15.26 -12.44 -12.99
N ILE A 239 14.07 -12.85 -13.41
CA ILE A 239 13.42 -14.07 -12.89
C ILE A 239 14.20 -15.31 -13.29
N SER A 240 14.71 -15.41 -14.53
CA SER A 240 15.57 -16.53 -14.96
C SER A 240 16.81 -16.65 -14.12
N GLU A 241 17.55 -15.56 -13.94
CA GLU A 241 18.77 -15.55 -13.16
C GLU A 241 18.51 -15.87 -11.67
N PHE A 242 17.40 -15.34 -11.12
CA PHE A 242 16.97 -15.66 -9.77
C PHE A 242 16.70 -17.17 -9.60
N LEU A 243 15.92 -17.77 -10.49
CA LEU A 243 15.56 -19.20 -10.41
C LEU A 243 16.77 -20.11 -10.58
N TRP A 244 17.73 -19.80 -11.46
CA TRP A 244 18.96 -20.56 -11.61
C TRP A 244 19.84 -20.52 -10.35
N LYS A 245 19.81 -19.41 -9.60
CA LYS A 245 20.55 -19.26 -8.33
C LYS A 245 19.81 -19.83 -7.13
N ASN A 246 18.50 -20.05 -7.22
CA ASN A 246 17.63 -20.49 -6.12
C ASN A 246 16.76 -21.67 -6.58
N PRO A 247 17.33 -22.91 -6.66
CA PRO A 247 16.62 -24.07 -7.18
C PRO A 247 15.45 -24.55 -6.29
N ASP A 248 15.31 -23.99 -5.09
CA ASP A 248 14.16 -24.17 -4.19
C ASP A 248 12.98 -23.26 -4.54
N PHE A 249 13.07 -22.46 -5.61
CA PHE A 249 11.98 -21.66 -6.13
C PHE A 249 11.52 -22.13 -7.51
N SER A 250 10.23 -21.96 -7.79
CA SER A 250 9.63 -22.19 -9.10
C SER A 250 8.57 -21.12 -9.40
N VAL A 251 8.28 -20.90 -10.69
CA VAL A 251 7.14 -20.08 -11.09
C VAL A 251 5.86 -20.83 -10.77
N GLU A 252 4.96 -20.20 -10.02
CA GLU A 252 3.63 -20.74 -9.72
C GLU A 252 2.68 -20.44 -10.87
N LYS A 253 2.08 -21.48 -11.44
CA LYS A 253 1.09 -21.34 -12.51
C LYS A 253 -0.25 -20.90 -11.92
N LEU A 254 -0.72 -19.73 -12.32
CA LEU A 254 -2.06 -19.23 -12.01
C LEU A 254 -2.84 -19.02 -13.31
N ASP A 255 -4.14 -19.28 -13.27
CA ASP A 255 -5.04 -18.99 -14.39
C ASP A 255 -5.62 -17.59 -14.22
N VAL A 256 -5.08 -16.62 -14.98
CA VAL A 256 -5.52 -15.22 -14.96
C VAL A 256 -5.76 -14.77 -16.40
N PRO A 257 -7.01 -14.86 -16.88
CA PRO A 257 -7.34 -14.69 -18.30
C PRO A 257 -7.13 -13.26 -18.83
N PHE A 258 -6.92 -12.28 -17.96
CA PHE A 258 -6.77 -10.87 -18.34
C PHE A 258 -5.36 -10.50 -18.79
N PHE A 259 -4.34 -11.32 -18.46
CA PHE A 259 -2.95 -10.97 -18.67
C PHE A 259 -2.32 -11.80 -19.78
N SER A 260 -1.36 -11.21 -20.48
CA SER A 260 -0.57 -11.94 -21.46
C SER A 260 0.51 -12.78 -20.75
N PRO A 261 0.88 -13.94 -21.32
CA PRO A 261 1.97 -14.75 -20.75
C PRO A 261 3.32 -14.02 -20.87
N GLY A 262 4.26 -14.40 -20.00
CA GLY A 262 5.66 -14.01 -20.12
C GLY A 262 6.29 -14.53 -21.42
N ARG A 263 7.45 -13.99 -21.76
CA ARG A 263 8.12 -14.21 -23.05
C ARG A 263 9.51 -14.82 -22.84
N PRO A 264 9.59 -16.15 -22.61
CA PRO A 264 10.89 -16.84 -22.46
C PRO A 264 11.80 -16.68 -23.69
N ASP A 265 11.21 -16.50 -24.87
CA ASP A 265 11.91 -16.29 -26.15
C ASP A 265 12.65 -14.93 -26.22
N TRP A 266 12.43 -14.02 -25.28
CA TRP A 266 13.05 -12.68 -25.26
C TRP A 266 14.34 -12.61 -24.44
N VAL A 267 14.70 -13.68 -23.77
CA VAL A 267 15.90 -13.72 -22.91
C VAL A 267 16.80 -14.91 -23.24
N PRO A 268 18.12 -14.75 -23.15
CA PRO A 268 19.03 -15.88 -23.26
C PRO A 268 18.88 -16.79 -22.04
N ASN A 269 18.97 -18.13 -22.25
CA ASN A 269 18.92 -19.13 -21.21
C ASN A 269 17.70 -18.99 -20.24
N PRO A 270 16.46 -19.03 -20.77
CA PRO A 270 15.27 -18.86 -19.95
C PRO A 270 15.13 -20.01 -18.92
N ALA A 271 14.75 -19.66 -17.69
CA ALA A 271 14.40 -20.66 -16.69
C ALA A 271 13.03 -21.30 -17.02
N PRO A 272 12.76 -22.55 -16.58
CA PRO A 272 11.46 -23.18 -16.78
C PRO A 272 10.33 -22.39 -16.11
N GLY A 273 9.16 -22.32 -16.78
CA GLY A 273 7.94 -21.72 -16.24
C GLY A 273 7.79 -20.22 -16.49
N LEU A 274 8.72 -19.56 -17.20
CA LEU A 274 8.60 -18.12 -17.49
C LEU A 274 7.35 -17.78 -18.31
N GLU A 275 6.81 -18.71 -19.11
CA GLU A 275 5.56 -18.58 -19.83
C GLU A 275 4.34 -18.41 -18.90
N HIS A 276 4.49 -18.73 -17.61
CA HIS A 276 3.47 -18.55 -16.56
C HIS A 276 3.61 -17.25 -15.78
N THR A 277 4.58 -16.40 -16.10
CA THR A 277 4.63 -15.01 -15.64
C THR A 277 3.65 -14.14 -16.42
N PHE A 278 3.41 -12.92 -16.00
CA PHE A 278 2.36 -12.08 -16.53
C PHE A 278 2.90 -10.76 -17.08
N ARG A 279 2.45 -10.42 -18.29
CA ARG A 279 2.63 -9.10 -18.90
C ARG A 279 1.31 -8.40 -19.07
N LEU A 280 1.19 -7.22 -18.51
CA LEU A 280 0.04 -6.34 -18.63
C LEU A 280 0.38 -5.27 -19.67
N TRP A 281 -0.18 -5.39 -20.87
CA TRP A 281 0.16 -4.52 -21.99
C TRP A 281 -0.86 -3.39 -22.15
N PRO A 282 -0.44 -2.11 -22.32
CA PRO A 282 -1.37 -0.98 -22.45
C PRO A 282 -2.21 -1.03 -23.73
N HIS A 283 -1.81 -1.78 -24.75
CA HIS A 283 -2.61 -1.99 -25.96
C HIS A 283 -3.64 -3.13 -25.85
N ARG A 284 -3.52 -4.00 -24.82
CA ARG A 284 -4.42 -5.15 -24.60
C ARG A 284 -5.38 -4.96 -23.44
N LEU A 285 -5.08 -4.05 -22.51
CA LEU A 285 -5.92 -3.75 -21.36
C LEU A 285 -5.92 -2.24 -21.05
N LEU A 286 -6.86 -1.81 -20.22
CA LEU A 286 -6.93 -0.43 -19.75
C LEU A 286 -6.00 -0.27 -18.53
N GLY A 287 -4.75 0.11 -18.79
CA GLY A 287 -3.69 0.32 -17.80
C GLY A 287 -2.41 0.81 -18.47
N GLU A 288 -1.42 1.20 -17.65
CA GLU A 288 -0.16 1.77 -18.15
C GLU A 288 0.90 0.71 -18.46
N GLY A 289 0.69 -0.50 -17.98
CA GLY A 289 1.59 -1.61 -18.17
C GLY A 289 2.30 -2.05 -16.89
N HIS A 290 2.46 -3.37 -16.75
CA HIS A 290 3.13 -4.00 -15.62
C HIS A 290 3.68 -5.36 -16.02
N TYR A 291 4.63 -5.85 -15.24
CA TYR A 291 5.06 -7.24 -15.26
C TYR A 291 4.90 -7.83 -13.87
N ALA A 292 4.54 -9.12 -13.77
CA ALA A 292 4.50 -9.83 -12.51
C ALA A 292 4.91 -11.30 -12.69
N ALA A 293 5.69 -11.81 -11.73
CA ALA A 293 6.02 -13.22 -11.58
C ALA A 293 5.59 -13.69 -10.20
N VAL A 294 4.84 -14.78 -10.15
CA VAL A 294 4.45 -15.43 -8.90
C VAL A 294 5.38 -16.62 -8.68
N LEU A 295 6.11 -16.58 -7.58
CA LEU A 295 7.11 -17.58 -7.24
C LEU A 295 6.68 -18.32 -5.97
N ARG A 296 6.92 -19.64 -5.96
CA ARG A 296 6.68 -20.51 -4.81
C ARG A 296 8.01 -21.09 -4.33
N ARG A 297 8.29 -20.97 -3.02
CA ARG A 297 9.40 -21.67 -2.41
C ARG A 297 8.99 -23.10 -2.05
N THR A 298 9.80 -24.09 -2.32
CA THR A 298 9.54 -25.49 -1.96
C THR A 298 9.60 -25.68 -0.43
N GLY A 299 8.93 -26.73 0.07
CA GLY A 299 8.84 -27.02 1.50
C GLY A 299 7.48 -26.63 2.09
N ASP A 300 7.26 -27.00 3.35
CA ASP A 300 6.00 -26.74 4.08
C ASP A 300 6.30 -26.50 5.58
N GLU A 301 7.47 -25.97 5.91
CA GLU A 301 7.83 -25.67 7.28
C GLU A 301 7.06 -24.44 7.78
N ALA A 302 6.74 -24.45 9.07
CA ALA A 302 6.15 -23.31 9.75
C ALA A 302 7.09 -22.08 9.69
N PRO A 303 6.55 -20.85 9.65
CA PRO A 303 7.37 -19.66 9.71
C PRO A 303 8.29 -19.64 10.94
N ALA A 304 9.48 -19.05 10.80
CA ALA A 304 10.42 -18.91 11.90
C ALA A 304 9.77 -18.19 13.09
N ALA A 305 10.00 -18.70 14.29
CA ALA A 305 9.56 -18.08 15.53
C ALA A 305 10.54 -16.97 15.92
N LEU A 306 10.04 -15.73 16.00
CA LEU A 306 10.81 -14.60 16.52
C LEU A 306 10.29 -14.20 17.91
N SER A 307 11.20 -13.70 18.76
CA SER A 307 10.80 -13.16 20.06
C SER A 307 9.81 -12.01 19.87
N PRO A 308 8.63 -12.05 20.54
CA PRO A 308 7.64 -11.00 20.39
C PRO A 308 8.10 -9.73 21.10
N GLU A 309 7.74 -8.56 20.55
CA GLU A 309 7.91 -7.27 21.22
C GLU A 309 7.19 -7.29 22.59
N PRO A 310 7.83 -6.89 23.69
CA PRO A 310 7.16 -6.85 25.00
C PRO A 310 6.01 -5.85 25.04
N ALA A 311 4.91 -6.22 25.71
CA ALA A 311 3.79 -5.33 25.91
C ALA A 311 4.12 -4.24 26.92
N ALA A 312 3.75 -3.00 26.62
CA ALA A 312 3.83 -1.89 27.56
C ALA A 312 2.65 -1.88 28.56
N LYS A 313 2.87 -1.32 29.75
CA LYS A 313 1.77 -1.06 30.70
C LYS A 313 0.86 0.05 30.18
N CYS A 314 -0.45 -0.11 30.36
CA CYS A 314 -1.42 0.93 29.98
C CYS A 314 -1.27 2.16 30.90
N PRO A 315 -0.99 3.35 30.32
CA PRO A 315 -0.96 4.58 31.12
C PRO A 315 -2.34 4.92 31.69
N PRO A 316 -2.42 5.46 32.92
CA PRO A 316 -3.68 5.85 33.52
C PRO A 316 -4.44 6.91 32.71
N GLU A 317 -3.73 7.80 32.00
CA GLU A 317 -4.32 8.82 31.15
C GLU A 317 -5.05 8.21 29.94
N LEU A 318 -4.49 7.17 29.33
CA LEU A 318 -5.14 6.42 28.24
C LEU A 318 -6.35 5.65 28.77
N ALA A 319 -6.22 5.01 29.92
CA ALA A 319 -7.33 4.30 30.57
C ALA A 319 -8.49 5.26 30.90
N ALA A 320 -8.18 6.44 31.46
CA ALA A 320 -9.16 7.47 31.77
C ALA A 320 -9.85 8.01 30.50
N PHE A 321 -9.08 8.29 29.43
CA PHE A 321 -9.62 8.71 28.14
C PHE A 321 -10.62 7.68 27.58
N ARG A 322 -10.26 6.40 27.59
CA ARG A 322 -11.17 5.33 27.14
C ARG A 322 -12.41 5.19 28.00
N GLY A 323 -12.27 5.29 29.32
CA GLY A 323 -13.39 5.28 30.25
C GLY A 323 -14.38 6.43 30.02
N GLN A 324 -13.87 7.62 29.62
CA GLN A 324 -14.69 8.80 29.34
C GLN A 324 -15.35 8.76 27.97
N THR A 325 -14.71 8.17 26.97
CA THR A 325 -15.15 8.25 25.56
C THR A 325 -15.80 6.96 25.05
N GLY A 326 -15.53 5.82 25.70
CA GLY A 326 -15.92 4.51 25.15
C GLY A 326 -15.16 4.11 23.88
N ALA A 327 -14.04 4.80 23.52
CA ALA A 327 -13.32 4.54 22.29
C ALA A 327 -12.80 3.10 22.21
N ALA A 328 -13.20 2.38 21.14
CA ALA A 328 -12.80 1.01 20.87
C ALA A 328 -11.31 0.91 20.51
N LEU A 329 -10.76 -0.29 20.69
CA LEU A 329 -9.40 -0.66 20.27
C LEU A 329 -9.48 -1.91 19.40
N PRO A 330 -8.60 -2.08 18.38
CA PRO A 330 -8.42 -3.38 17.74
C PRO A 330 -7.82 -4.41 18.72
N GLU A 331 -7.85 -5.67 18.35
CA GLU A 331 -7.09 -6.71 19.06
C GLU A 331 -5.58 -6.43 18.94
N GLY A 332 -4.85 -6.67 20.05
CA GLY A 332 -3.41 -6.44 20.04
C GLY A 332 -2.85 -6.14 21.43
N LYS A 333 -1.58 -5.75 21.47
CA LYS A 333 -0.86 -5.34 22.67
C LYS A 333 -0.41 -3.87 22.57
N LEU A 334 -0.30 -3.20 23.72
CA LEU A 334 0.17 -1.83 23.80
C LEU A 334 1.69 -1.79 23.64
N LEU A 335 2.17 -0.85 22.83
CA LEU A 335 3.57 -0.50 22.67
C LEU A 335 3.74 1.00 22.93
N ARG A 336 4.90 1.41 23.48
CA ARG A 336 5.20 2.83 23.71
C ARG A 336 6.57 3.20 23.16
N PHE A 337 6.60 4.33 22.43
CA PHE A 337 7.84 5.03 22.07
C PHE A 337 7.82 6.43 22.73
N GLY A 338 8.57 6.58 23.82
CA GLY A 338 8.49 7.80 24.63
C GLY A 338 7.08 8.01 25.21
N ASP A 339 6.46 9.13 24.87
CA ASP A 339 5.11 9.48 25.31
C ASP A 339 4.00 8.96 24.37
N VAL A 340 4.35 8.44 23.19
CA VAL A 340 3.38 7.98 22.19
C VAL A 340 3.01 6.53 22.43
N CYS A 341 1.69 6.26 22.44
CA CYS A 341 1.09 4.95 22.61
C CYS A 341 0.64 4.39 21.25
N TYR A 342 0.97 3.12 21.01
CA TYR A 342 0.55 2.37 19.83
C TYR A 342 -0.16 1.08 20.23
N LEU A 343 -1.12 0.64 19.44
CA LEU A 343 -1.65 -0.72 19.53
C LEU A 343 -1.13 -1.52 18.32
N VAL A 344 -0.50 -2.66 18.62
CA VAL A 344 0.20 -3.50 17.62
C VAL A 344 -0.32 -4.93 17.69
N PRO A 345 -0.22 -5.73 16.60
CA PRO A 345 -0.54 -7.15 16.63
C PRO A 345 0.21 -7.91 17.75
N GLN A 346 -0.43 -8.95 18.32
CA GLN A 346 0.19 -9.76 19.38
C GLN A 346 1.52 -10.38 18.94
N GLU A 347 1.59 -10.80 17.67
CA GLU A 347 2.73 -11.48 17.07
C GLU A 347 3.83 -10.52 16.59
N LEU A 348 3.69 -9.20 16.81
CA LEU A 348 4.73 -8.26 16.40
C LEU A 348 6.07 -8.68 17.02
N PRO A 349 7.09 -9.01 16.20
CA PRO A 349 8.42 -9.36 16.69
C PRO A 349 9.12 -8.14 17.27
N GLU A 350 10.14 -8.37 18.09
CA GLU A 350 10.96 -7.29 18.68
C GLU A 350 11.51 -6.37 17.58
N VAL A 351 11.25 -5.05 17.71
CA VAL A 351 11.66 -4.03 16.73
C VAL A 351 12.90 -3.25 17.12
N LYS A 352 13.53 -3.60 18.25
CA LYS A 352 14.76 -2.96 18.73
C LYS A 352 15.85 -2.98 17.66
N GLY A 353 16.45 -1.82 17.40
CA GLY A 353 17.51 -1.64 16.39
C GLY A 353 17.01 -1.39 14.97
N LEU A 354 15.69 -1.43 14.72
CA LEU A 354 15.08 -1.06 13.45
C LEU A 354 14.63 0.41 13.46
N ARG A 355 14.67 1.06 12.28
CA ARG A 355 14.07 2.39 12.08
C ARG A 355 12.59 2.25 11.81
N VAL A 356 11.79 2.33 12.88
CA VAL A 356 10.33 2.25 12.81
C VAL A 356 9.76 3.64 12.61
N LEU A 357 8.96 3.83 11.55
CA LEU A 357 8.20 5.04 11.30
C LEU A 357 6.77 4.94 11.85
N ARG A 358 6.21 3.73 11.84
CA ARG A 358 4.88 3.43 12.37
C ARG A 358 4.85 2.00 12.89
N ALA A 359 4.29 1.81 14.08
CA ALA A 359 4.04 0.49 14.64
C ALA A 359 2.53 0.33 14.89
N GLY A 360 1.83 -0.35 14.01
CA GLY A 360 0.38 -0.56 14.13
C GLY A 360 -0.43 0.73 14.16
N LEU A 361 -1.42 0.78 15.06
CA LEU A 361 -2.31 1.92 15.25
C LEU A 361 -1.75 2.89 16.31
N GLU A 362 -1.44 4.11 15.91
CA GLU A 362 -1.11 5.18 16.85
C GLU A 362 -2.37 5.62 17.59
N LEU A 363 -2.38 5.44 18.91
CA LEU A 363 -3.50 5.83 19.76
C LEU A 363 -3.44 7.29 20.18
N GLY A 364 -2.24 7.82 20.41
CA GLY A 364 -2.02 9.18 20.86
C GLY A 364 -0.87 9.32 21.84
N ALA A 365 -0.75 10.49 22.44
CA ALA A 365 0.33 10.83 23.35
C ALA A 365 -0.14 11.06 24.78
N VAL A 366 0.65 10.58 25.75
CA VAL A 366 0.51 10.88 27.17
C VAL A 366 1.18 12.23 27.43
N LEU A 367 0.37 13.21 27.75
CA LEU A 367 0.85 14.54 28.15
C LEU A 367 0.67 14.71 29.67
N LYS A 368 1.19 15.81 30.26
CA LYS A 368 1.03 16.08 31.67
C LYS A 368 -0.47 16.04 32.05
N ASN A 369 -0.86 15.03 32.85
CA ASN A 369 -2.21 14.79 33.37
C ASN A 369 -3.33 14.66 32.31
N ARG A 370 -3.03 14.30 31.06
CA ARG A 370 -4.04 14.09 30.03
C ARG A 370 -3.52 13.18 28.91
N PHE A 371 -4.47 12.58 28.20
CA PHE A 371 -4.20 11.89 26.94
C PHE A 371 -4.69 12.75 25.77
N GLU A 372 -3.88 12.84 24.71
CA GLU A 372 -4.24 13.49 23.46
C GLU A 372 -4.33 12.43 22.35
N PRO A 373 -5.56 12.15 21.83
CA PRO A 373 -5.75 11.07 20.87
C PRO A 373 -5.16 11.43 19.52
N ALA A 374 -4.53 10.45 18.86
CA ALA A 374 -3.98 10.60 17.52
C ALA A 374 -5.08 10.63 16.45
N HIS A 375 -4.81 11.32 15.35
CA HIS A 375 -5.66 11.33 14.18
C HIS A 375 -5.84 9.91 13.58
N ALA A 376 -4.79 9.08 13.59
CA ALA A 376 -4.83 7.69 13.18
C ALA A 376 -5.93 6.89 13.89
N TRP A 377 -6.10 7.10 15.20
CA TRP A 377 -7.15 6.41 15.96
C TRP A 377 -8.54 6.86 15.54
N ALA A 378 -8.75 8.15 15.30
CA ALA A 378 -10.03 8.64 14.75
C ALA A 378 -10.36 7.96 13.42
N LEU A 379 -9.39 7.91 12.49
CA LEU A 379 -9.58 7.29 11.18
C LEU A 379 -9.85 5.78 11.26
N TRP A 380 -9.34 5.09 12.27
CA TRP A 380 -9.62 3.67 12.50
C TRP A 380 -11.00 3.44 13.12
N LEU A 381 -11.45 4.33 14.02
CA LEU A 381 -12.77 4.22 14.66
C LEU A 381 -13.90 4.30 13.63
N GLN A 382 -14.88 3.42 13.74
CA GLN A 382 -16.08 3.44 12.90
C GLN A 382 -17.18 4.26 13.56
N THR A 383 -17.31 4.14 14.87
CA THR A 383 -18.35 4.82 15.66
C THR A 383 -17.79 5.29 16.99
N LEU A 384 -18.40 6.33 17.54
CA LEU A 384 -18.20 6.82 18.89
C LEU A 384 -19.53 7.44 19.34
N GLU A 385 -19.95 7.24 20.62
CA GLU A 385 -21.19 7.81 21.14
C GLU A 385 -21.21 9.34 21.01
N ASN A 386 -20.09 9.98 21.38
CA ASN A 386 -19.92 11.42 21.22
C ASN A 386 -19.35 11.71 19.81
N SER A 387 -20.22 11.74 18.80
CA SER A 387 -19.87 12.02 17.43
C SER A 387 -20.77 13.09 16.82
N VAL A 388 -20.30 13.73 15.74
CA VAL A 388 -21.04 14.61 14.86
C VAL A 388 -20.79 14.15 13.43
N SER A 389 -21.87 14.02 12.64
CA SER A 389 -21.77 13.60 11.24
C SER A 389 -22.31 14.71 10.34
N PHE A 390 -21.64 14.93 9.23
CA PHE A 390 -22.02 15.87 8.18
C PHE A 390 -22.18 15.09 6.87
N GLU A 391 -23.09 15.54 6.02
CA GLU A 391 -23.11 15.09 4.62
C GLU A 391 -21.92 15.65 3.85
N GLU A 392 -21.52 15.02 2.76
CA GLU A 392 -20.36 15.45 1.96
C GLU A 392 -20.46 16.92 1.52
N ALA A 393 -21.66 17.39 1.15
CA ALA A 393 -21.90 18.74 0.68
C ALA A 393 -22.09 19.79 1.78
N ASP A 394 -22.08 19.40 3.08
CA ASP A 394 -22.30 20.32 4.19
C ASP A 394 -21.14 21.35 4.28
N PRO A 395 -21.42 22.67 4.28
CA PRO A 395 -20.40 23.69 4.45
C PRO A 395 -19.58 23.57 5.75
N LEU A 396 -20.15 23.01 6.81
CA LEU A 396 -19.44 22.78 8.07
C LEU A 396 -18.35 21.70 7.93
N LEU A 397 -18.54 20.75 7.01
CA LEU A 397 -17.52 19.76 6.69
C LEU A 397 -16.29 20.42 6.05
N ALA A 398 -16.49 21.30 5.07
CA ALA A 398 -15.39 22.06 4.45
C ALA A 398 -14.65 22.91 5.50
N ARG A 399 -15.37 23.58 6.40
CA ARG A 399 -14.79 24.33 7.53
C ARG A 399 -14.01 23.44 8.48
N TYR A 400 -14.47 22.21 8.75
CA TYR A 400 -13.70 21.25 9.55
C TYR A 400 -12.38 20.89 8.86
N LEU A 401 -12.41 20.57 7.57
CA LEU A 401 -11.23 20.21 6.80
C LEU A 401 -10.23 21.35 6.61
N SER A 402 -10.69 22.61 6.70
CA SER A 402 -9.81 23.81 6.71
C SER A 402 -9.21 24.10 8.08
N GLY A 403 -9.73 23.49 9.15
CA GLY A 403 -9.24 23.66 10.51
C GLY A 403 -10.00 24.65 11.36
N ASP A 404 -11.18 25.10 10.90
CA ASP A 404 -12.02 26.05 11.60
C ASP A 404 -12.72 25.42 12.82
N VAL A 405 -13.09 26.28 13.76
CA VAL A 405 -13.97 25.92 14.88
C VAL A 405 -15.40 25.80 14.38
N LEU A 406 -16.13 24.79 14.85
CA LEU A 406 -17.52 24.54 14.46
C LEU A 406 -18.48 24.88 15.61
N PRO A 407 -19.68 25.42 15.35
CA PRO A 407 -20.71 25.57 16.36
C PRO A 407 -21.24 24.21 16.79
N SER A 408 -21.39 23.97 18.11
CA SER A 408 -21.92 22.70 18.62
C SER A 408 -22.17 22.76 20.14
N GLY A 409 -23.25 22.14 20.61
CA GLY A 409 -23.53 21.94 22.04
C GLY A 409 -22.77 20.76 22.67
N ARG A 410 -21.92 20.06 21.94
CA ARG A 410 -21.16 18.88 22.42
C ARG A 410 -20.09 19.28 23.43
N ARG A 411 -19.76 18.37 24.37
CA ARG A 411 -18.68 18.52 25.34
C ARG A 411 -17.71 17.36 25.23
N GLY A 412 -16.43 17.61 25.49
CA GLY A 412 -15.37 16.60 25.49
C GLY A 412 -14.90 16.21 24.10
N TRP A 413 -14.14 15.12 24.00
CA TRP A 413 -13.65 14.59 22.73
C TRP A 413 -14.78 14.07 21.88
N THR A 414 -14.87 14.55 20.64
CA THR A 414 -15.94 14.28 19.68
C THR A 414 -15.35 13.77 18.39
N LEU A 415 -15.88 12.66 17.88
CA LEU A 415 -15.51 12.13 16.58
C LEU A 415 -16.27 12.87 15.48
N VAL A 416 -15.54 13.43 14.51
CA VAL A 416 -16.14 14.08 13.34
C VAL A 416 -16.21 13.08 12.20
N GLN A 417 -17.38 12.95 11.58
CA GLN A 417 -17.69 11.97 10.56
C GLN A 417 -18.34 12.61 9.32
N THR A 418 -18.30 11.90 8.19
CA THR A 418 -19.08 12.18 6.98
C THR A 418 -19.62 10.87 6.43
N ASP A 419 -20.94 10.76 6.24
CA ASP A 419 -21.61 9.62 5.63
C ASP A 419 -21.12 8.25 6.17
N GLY A 420 -21.03 8.12 7.51
CA GLY A 420 -20.57 6.91 8.21
C GLY A 420 -19.04 6.74 8.25
N LEU A 421 -18.25 7.67 7.72
CA LEU A 421 -16.79 7.63 7.72
C LEU A 421 -16.21 8.60 8.74
N SER A 422 -15.29 8.14 9.56
CA SER A 422 -14.55 9.00 10.51
C SER A 422 -13.48 9.82 9.78
N LEU A 423 -13.43 11.12 10.11
CA LEU A 423 -12.49 12.09 9.55
C LEU A 423 -11.45 12.58 10.55
N GLY A 424 -11.76 12.60 11.84
CA GLY A 424 -10.82 13.08 12.84
C GLY A 424 -11.49 13.50 14.14
N TRP A 425 -10.71 14.13 14.99
CA TRP A 425 -11.13 14.59 16.31
C TRP A 425 -11.51 16.08 16.34
N ALA A 426 -12.46 16.41 17.21
CA ALA A 426 -12.68 17.74 17.71
C ALA A 426 -12.89 17.69 19.24
N LYS A 427 -12.79 18.81 19.94
CA LYS A 427 -13.03 18.89 21.38
C LYS A 427 -14.04 19.98 21.71
N GLY A 428 -15.17 19.57 22.26
CA GLY A 428 -16.29 20.44 22.59
C GLY A 428 -16.18 21.06 24.00
N ASP A 429 -16.63 22.32 24.11
CA ASP A 429 -16.78 23.04 25.40
C ASP A 429 -18.25 23.25 25.79
N GLY A 430 -19.17 22.84 24.92
CA GLY A 430 -20.62 23.04 25.09
C GLY A 430 -21.21 24.15 24.23
N ASN A 431 -20.38 24.94 23.55
CA ASN A 431 -20.79 26.00 22.61
C ASN A 431 -20.18 25.80 21.23
N GLN A 432 -18.98 25.24 21.21
CA GLN A 432 -18.22 25.04 19.97
C GLN A 432 -17.34 23.79 20.04
N LEU A 433 -16.96 23.27 18.89
CA LEU A 433 -15.96 22.22 18.70
C LEU A 433 -14.64 22.85 18.26
N LYS A 434 -13.64 22.81 19.13
CA LYS A 434 -12.26 23.13 18.76
C LYS A 434 -11.73 22.05 17.83
N ASN A 435 -11.25 22.46 16.68
CA ASN A 435 -10.76 21.58 15.62
C ASN A 435 -9.41 20.93 15.97
N HIS A 436 -9.33 19.60 15.89
CA HIS A 436 -8.11 18.82 16.05
C HIS A 436 -7.68 18.09 14.76
N TYR A 437 -8.20 18.51 13.59
CA TYR A 437 -7.74 18.02 12.30
C TYR A 437 -6.28 18.45 12.07
N PRO A 438 -5.37 17.54 11.64
CA PRO A 438 -3.94 17.83 11.54
C PRO A 438 -3.65 19.02 10.62
N LYS A 439 -2.83 19.96 11.07
CA LYS A 439 -2.49 21.17 10.31
C LYS A 439 -1.94 20.88 8.91
N ALA A 440 -1.12 19.83 8.78
CA ALA A 440 -0.51 19.43 7.51
C ALA A 440 -1.52 18.86 6.48
N LEU A 441 -2.73 18.48 6.91
CA LEU A 441 -3.77 17.90 6.06
C LEU A 441 -4.88 18.91 5.72
N ARG A 442 -4.83 20.11 6.30
CA ARG A 442 -5.86 21.15 6.08
C ARG A 442 -5.88 21.63 4.64
N ARG A 443 -7.07 21.85 4.15
CA ARG A 443 -7.32 22.39 2.80
C ARG A 443 -7.80 23.82 2.92
N PRO A 444 -7.33 24.77 2.09
CA PRO A 444 -7.96 26.08 2.01
C PRO A 444 -9.41 25.91 1.56
N VAL A 445 -10.32 26.72 2.13
CA VAL A 445 -11.75 26.81 1.72
C VAL A 445 -11.85 27.50 0.37
#